data_377dc008e496c1abd13caf5c3bc8d0f2
#
_entry.id   377dc008e496c1abd13caf5c3bc8d0f2
#
_cell.length_a   1.000
_cell.length_b   1.000
_cell.length_c   1.000
_cell.angle_alpha   90.00
_cell.angle_beta   90.00
_cell.angle_gamma   90.00
#
_symmetry.space_group_name_H-M   'P 1'
#
loop_
_entity.id
_entity.type
_entity.pdbx_description
1 polymer ?
#
loop_
_entity_poly.entity_id
_entity_poly.type
_entity_poly.pdbx_seq_one_letter_code
_entity_poly.pdbx_strand_id
1 'polypeptide(L)'
;VTAKTLAVYRKELIDTLRDGRSVFAIFVFPFLLYPAMLFFMSWIQSKESEEARALQVRVGMVGEAALPFLADSLAAISGVTPVSLPSVPDDLEKAEVDAVFYVPPGIHEALARGDSVRVELIYKDTENRSSAASQRVDPVLGTIRDALTVSWARSLGANAPGPPAFQVGRRDLSTKNDTGRYIAALLIPYLLIFMVAAGSMQTAVDATTGEKERSTLETLLATAATRAELVMGKTMAVLTAALTGAVTGITGLWFTFAVIANAVPSMESRTLQLSIGPDKAFWIFLTLLPTAIFLSAVLVAIGCFARSMREGQTYATYVYMAAVFLGLGSFGQQTPPMSRFFIPILNTALLQREILTGTVQTIHAIAAVGITTGAAALMLVIAVRLFSNESVLFRT
;
A
#
# COMPACT_ATOMS: atom_id res chain seq x y z
N VAL A 1 12.11 -33.73 8.17
CA VAL A 1 10.76 -34.09 7.64
C VAL A 1 10.80 -35.56 7.29
N THR A 2 9.92 -36.35 7.92
CA THR A 2 9.85 -37.80 7.63
C THR A 2 8.99 -38.09 6.40
N ALA A 3 9.12 -39.27 5.81
CA ALA A 3 8.27 -39.69 4.68
C ALA A 3 6.77 -39.66 5.06
N LYS A 4 6.44 -39.92 6.31
CA LYS A 4 5.06 -39.87 6.84
C LYS A 4 4.53 -38.43 6.89
N THR A 5 5.33 -37.47 7.37
CA THR A 5 5.00 -36.04 7.35
C THR A 5 4.71 -35.57 5.92
N LEU A 6 5.55 -36.01 4.96
CA LEU A 6 5.39 -35.64 3.55
C LEU A 6 4.10 -36.25 2.94
N ALA A 7 3.75 -37.49 3.33
CA ALA A 7 2.50 -38.12 2.89
C ALA A 7 1.27 -37.36 3.38
N VAL A 8 1.27 -36.94 4.65
CA VAL A 8 0.19 -36.10 5.23
C VAL A 8 0.13 -34.76 4.51
N TYR A 9 1.26 -34.07 4.36
CA TYR A 9 1.34 -32.80 3.63
C TYR A 9 0.76 -32.92 2.22
N ARG A 10 1.16 -33.95 1.45
CA ARG A 10 0.65 -34.17 0.09
C ARG A 10 -0.86 -34.40 0.07
N LYS A 11 -1.38 -35.18 1.02
CA LYS A 11 -2.82 -35.42 1.18
C LYS A 11 -3.56 -34.10 1.41
N GLU A 12 -3.14 -33.30 2.39
CA GLU A 12 -3.76 -32.02 2.71
C GLU A 12 -3.69 -31.01 1.55
N LEU A 13 -2.57 -31.00 0.83
CA LEU A 13 -2.40 -30.13 -0.33
C LEU A 13 -3.38 -30.49 -1.47
N ILE A 14 -3.54 -31.79 -1.74
CA ILE A 14 -4.50 -32.27 -2.76
C ILE A 14 -5.93 -31.93 -2.34
N ASP A 15 -6.28 -32.11 -1.08
CA ASP A 15 -7.61 -31.78 -0.56
C ASP A 15 -7.88 -30.27 -0.67
N THR A 16 -6.91 -29.42 -0.33
CA THR A 16 -6.99 -27.96 -0.48
C THR A 16 -7.20 -27.55 -1.94
N LEU A 17 -6.47 -28.16 -2.88
CA LEU A 17 -6.59 -27.83 -4.32
C LEU A 17 -7.91 -28.35 -4.95
N ARG A 18 -8.57 -29.31 -4.33
CA ARG A 18 -9.90 -29.81 -4.76
C ARG A 18 -11.06 -29.00 -4.19
N ASP A 19 -10.83 -28.23 -3.14
CA ASP A 19 -11.84 -27.35 -2.55
C ASP A 19 -11.86 -26.00 -3.26
N GLY A 20 -12.96 -25.71 -3.97
CA GLY A 20 -13.11 -24.46 -4.72
C GLY A 20 -13.08 -23.20 -3.85
N ARG A 21 -13.47 -23.29 -2.56
CA ARG A 21 -13.42 -22.16 -1.62
C ARG A 21 -11.97 -21.84 -1.25
N SER A 22 -11.18 -22.87 -0.97
CA SER A 22 -9.75 -22.71 -0.69
C SER A 22 -8.99 -22.19 -1.90
N VAL A 23 -9.27 -22.72 -3.10
CA VAL A 23 -8.67 -22.23 -4.36
C VAL A 23 -9.03 -20.76 -4.60
N PHE A 24 -10.28 -20.38 -4.40
CA PHE A 24 -10.69 -18.98 -4.53
C PHE A 24 -9.94 -18.08 -3.54
N ALA A 25 -9.87 -18.46 -2.26
CA ALA A 25 -9.21 -17.67 -1.21
C ALA A 25 -7.69 -17.54 -1.42
N ILE A 26 -7.03 -18.56 -2.00
CA ILE A 26 -5.57 -18.59 -2.19
C ILE A 26 -5.15 -17.92 -3.50
N PHE A 27 -5.91 -18.11 -4.57
CA PHE A 27 -5.49 -17.67 -5.91
C PHE A 27 -6.31 -16.49 -6.44
N VAL A 28 -7.63 -16.57 -6.40
CA VAL A 28 -8.50 -15.60 -7.08
C VAL A 28 -8.62 -14.32 -6.26
N PHE A 29 -8.96 -14.46 -4.99
CA PHE A 29 -9.17 -13.31 -4.11
C PHE A 29 -7.94 -12.41 -3.97
N PRO A 30 -6.72 -12.95 -3.67
CA PRO A 30 -5.52 -12.11 -3.57
C PRO A 30 -5.16 -11.41 -4.88
N PHE A 31 -5.34 -12.10 -6.01
CA PHE A 31 -5.05 -11.53 -7.33
C PHE A 31 -6.00 -10.38 -7.68
N LEU A 32 -7.30 -10.53 -7.40
CA LEU A 32 -8.31 -9.54 -7.76
C LEU A 32 -8.39 -8.35 -6.78
N LEU A 33 -7.89 -8.51 -5.57
CA LEU A 33 -8.01 -7.48 -4.53
C LEU A 33 -7.41 -6.14 -4.98
N TYR A 34 -6.21 -6.15 -5.56
CA TYR A 34 -5.51 -4.93 -5.95
C TYR A 34 -6.17 -4.21 -7.15
N PRO A 35 -6.55 -4.89 -8.23
CA PRO A 35 -7.35 -4.26 -9.30
C PRO A 35 -8.65 -3.67 -8.78
N ALA A 36 -9.37 -4.41 -7.91
CA ALA A 36 -10.62 -3.92 -7.33
C ALA A 36 -10.39 -2.70 -6.44
N MET A 37 -9.33 -2.70 -5.64
CA MET A 37 -8.96 -1.57 -4.79
C MET A 37 -8.59 -0.33 -5.62
N LEU A 38 -7.81 -0.48 -6.69
CA LEU A 38 -7.49 0.62 -7.60
C LEU A 38 -8.74 1.16 -8.30
N PHE A 39 -9.60 0.28 -8.79
CA PHE A 39 -10.87 0.69 -9.39
C PHE A 39 -11.72 1.50 -8.42
N PHE A 40 -11.85 1.02 -7.19
CA PHE A 40 -12.61 1.71 -6.14
C PHE A 40 -12.00 3.06 -5.76
N MET A 41 -10.67 3.13 -5.61
CA MET A 41 -9.97 4.39 -5.35
C MET A 41 -10.13 5.38 -6.52
N SER A 42 -10.02 4.91 -7.76
CA SER A 42 -10.25 5.74 -8.94
C SER A 42 -11.68 6.26 -9.01
N TRP A 43 -12.65 5.43 -8.64
CA TRP A 43 -14.06 5.83 -8.60
C TRP A 43 -14.34 6.87 -7.52
N ILE A 44 -13.77 6.71 -6.30
CA ILE A 44 -13.86 7.72 -5.25
C ILE A 44 -13.23 9.03 -5.73
N GLN A 45 -12.02 8.96 -6.29
CA GLN A 45 -11.28 10.12 -6.75
C GLN A 45 -11.98 10.86 -7.90
N SER A 46 -12.70 10.14 -8.78
CA SER A 46 -13.51 10.76 -9.83
C SER A 46 -14.68 11.56 -9.23
N LYS A 47 -15.33 11.05 -8.18
CA LYS A 47 -16.39 11.79 -7.47
C LYS A 47 -15.85 13.02 -6.73
N GLU A 48 -14.75 12.87 -6.02
CA GLU A 48 -14.09 13.99 -5.34
C GLU A 48 -13.65 15.07 -6.34
N SER A 49 -13.19 14.70 -7.52
CA SER A 49 -12.83 15.66 -8.57
C SER A 49 -14.03 16.35 -9.20
N GLU A 50 -15.20 15.71 -9.28
CA GLU A 50 -16.46 16.36 -9.68
C GLU A 50 -16.92 17.37 -8.63
N GLU A 51 -16.88 17.02 -7.36
CA GLU A 51 -17.18 17.93 -6.24
C GLU A 51 -16.18 19.09 -6.20
N ALA A 52 -14.88 18.79 -6.36
CA ALA A 52 -13.83 19.82 -6.44
C ALA A 52 -14.05 20.80 -7.59
N ARG A 53 -14.59 20.37 -8.73
CA ARG A 53 -14.97 21.24 -9.85
C ARG A 53 -16.15 22.18 -9.52
N ALA A 54 -16.93 21.88 -8.54
CA ALA A 54 -18.03 22.74 -8.08
C ALA A 54 -17.59 23.80 -7.05
N LEU A 55 -16.41 23.62 -6.41
CA LEU A 55 -15.90 24.54 -5.41
C LEU A 55 -15.46 25.88 -6.04
N GLN A 56 -15.75 26.98 -5.38
CA GLN A 56 -15.10 28.27 -5.66
C GLN A 56 -13.72 28.25 -5.05
N VAL A 57 -12.67 28.49 -5.86
CA VAL A 57 -11.27 28.52 -5.41
C VAL A 57 -10.68 29.91 -5.54
N ARG A 58 -9.89 30.32 -4.54
CA ARG A 58 -9.22 31.63 -4.49
C ARG A 58 -7.75 31.46 -4.84
N VAL A 59 -7.29 32.11 -5.91
CA VAL A 59 -5.91 32.02 -6.38
C VAL A 59 -5.21 33.34 -6.10
N GLY A 60 -4.25 33.31 -5.19
CA GLY A 60 -3.39 34.44 -4.88
C GLY A 60 -2.45 34.75 -6.04
N MET A 61 -2.21 36.01 -6.31
CA MET A 61 -1.23 36.48 -7.31
C MET A 61 -0.18 37.36 -6.61
N VAL A 62 1.07 37.02 -6.82
CA VAL A 62 2.22 37.83 -6.34
C VAL A 62 3.05 38.23 -7.53
N GLY A 63 3.32 39.55 -7.66
CA GLY A 63 4.07 40.11 -8.80
C GLY A 63 3.21 40.31 -10.06
N GLU A 64 1.89 40.42 -9.94
CA GLU A 64 0.91 40.55 -11.04
C GLU A 64 1.18 41.77 -11.94
N ALA A 65 1.79 42.84 -11.40
CA ALA A 65 2.14 44.03 -12.17
C ALA A 65 3.08 43.73 -13.37
N ALA A 66 3.83 42.63 -13.29
CA ALA A 66 4.68 42.17 -14.37
C ALA A 66 3.94 41.44 -15.48
N LEU A 67 2.70 40.92 -15.21
CA LEU A 67 1.88 40.20 -16.16
C LEU A 67 0.41 40.66 -16.07
N PRO A 68 0.04 41.82 -16.63
CA PRO A 68 -1.30 42.39 -16.47
C PRO A 68 -2.44 41.50 -16.94
N PHE A 69 -2.18 40.61 -17.92
CA PHE A 69 -3.18 39.66 -18.45
C PHE A 69 -3.44 38.47 -17.51
N LEU A 70 -2.62 38.29 -16.47
CA LEU A 70 -2.74 37.14 -15.55
C LEU A 70 -4.05 37.17 -14.78
N ALA A 71 -4.43 38.31 -14.24
CA ALA A 71 -5.68 38.46 -13.50
C ALA A 71 -6.91 38.15 -14.37
N ASP A 72 -6.93 38.68 -15.59
CA ASP A 72 -8.03 38.46 -16.55
C ASP A 72 -8.08 36.99 -17.01
N SER A 73 -6.93 36.37 -17.25
CA SER A 73 -6.84 34.95 -17.60
C SER A 73 -7.32 34.03 -16.49
N LEU A 74 -7.01 34.33 -15.24
CA LEU A 74 -7.49 33.56 -14.09
C LEU A 74 -8.97 33.82 -13.82
N ALA A 75 -9.44 35.06 -13.96
CA ALA A 75 -10.86 35.40 -13.81
C ALA A 75 -11.75 34.79 -14.89
N ALA A 76 -11.21 34.49 -16.06
CA ALA A 76 -11.91 33.80 -17.15
C ALA A 76 -12.19 32.32 -16.85
N ILE A 77 -11.52 31.73 -15.86
CA ILE A 77 -11.73 30.34 -15.46
C ILE A 77 -12.95 30.27 -14.54
N SER A 78 -13.93 29.46 -14.92
CA SER A 78 -15.12 29.24 -14.08
C SER A 78 -14.75 28.73 -12.71
N GLY A 79 -15.23 29.41 -11.65
CA GLY A 79 -15.01 29.04 -10.26
C GLY A 79 -13.61 29.41 -9.70
N VAL A 80 -12.84 30.28 -10.37
CA VAL A 80 -11.60 30.84 -9.86
C VAL A 80 -11.80 32.32 -9.55
N THR A 81 -11.38 32.72 -8.34
CA THR A 81 -11.38 34.12 -7.91
C THR A 81 -9.93 34.57 -7.69
N PRO A 82 -9.37 35.42 -8.55
CA PRO A 82 -8.02 35.94 -8.36
C PRO A 82 -7.97 36.92 -7.19
N VAL A 83 -6.91 36.86 -6.39
CA VAL A 83 -6.66 37.72 -5.22
C VAL A 83 -5.24 38.25 -5.30
N SER A 84 -5.07 39.57 -5.28
CA SER A 84 -3.72 40.19 -5.23
C SER A 84 -3.10 40.04 -3.86
N LEU A 85 -1.85 39.58 -3.81
CA LEU A 85 -1.09 39.41 -2.57
C LEU A 85 0.24 40.20 -2.64
N PRO A 86 0.64 40.83 -1.53
CA PRO A 86 1.91 41.60 -1.50
C PRO A 86 3.15 40.71 -1.50
N SER A 87 3.05 39.49 -0.98
CA SER A 87 4.11 38.49 -0.92
C SER A 87 3.56 37.08 -0.87
N VAL A 88 4.41 36.10 -1.15
CA VAL A 88 4.07 34.68 -0.98
C VAL A 88 3.86 34.41 0.49
N PRO A 89 2.66 33.92 0.91
CA PRO A 89 2.39 33.61 2.30
C PRO A 89 3.12 32.33 2.73
N ASP A 90 3.53 32.26 3.99
CA ASP A 90 4.11 31.04 4.58
C ASP A 90 3.05 29.94 4.73
N ASP A 91 1.78 30.33 4.87
CA ASP A 91 0.64 29.43 4.98
C ASP A 91 -0.54 29.94 4.14
N LEU A 92 -1.01 29.11 3.22
CA LEU A 92 -2.09 29.45 2.29
C LEU A 92 -3.42 29.64 3.02
N GLU A 93 -3.67 28.85 4.04
CA GLU A 93 -4.93 28.90 4.81
C GLU A 93 -5.07 30.21 5.55
N LYS A 94 -3.98 30.72 6.18
CA LYS A 94 -3.96 32.02 6.86
C LYS A 94 -4.16 33.20 5.91
N ALA A 95 -3.71 33.03 4.66
CA ALA A 95 -3.88 34.05 3.62
C ALA A 95 -5.26 33.94 2.92
N GLU A 96 -6.10 32.97 3.33
CA GLU A 96 -7.40 32.67 2.75
C GLU A 96 -7.34 32.43 1.23
N VAL A 97 -6.27 31.81 0.73
CA VAL A 97 -6.11 31.43 -0.68
C VAL A 97 -5.82 29.95 -0.81
N ASP A 98 -6.30 29.34 -1.89
CA ASP A 98 -6.16 27.93 -2.14
C ASP A 98 -4.87 27.59 -2.93
N ALA A 99 -4.36 28.54 -3.74
CA ALA A 99 -3.06 28.45 -4.42
C ALA A 99 -2.49 29.85 -4.64
N VAL A 100 -1.17 29.94 -4.90
CA VAL A 100 -0.52 31.22 -5.20
C VAL A 100 0.28 31.12 -6.48
N PHE A 101 0.03 32.07 -7.36
CA PHE A 101 0.79 32.29 -8.57
C PHE A 101 1.89 33.31 -8.27
N TYR A 102 3.15 32.88 -8.31
CA TYR A 102 4.30 33.74 -8.06
C TYR A 102 5.02 34.07 -9.35
N VAL A 103 5.06 35.35 -9.67
CA VAL A 103 5.82 35.92 -10.77
C VAL A 103 7.02 36.68 -10.19
N PRO A 104 8.28 36.30 -10.52
CA PRO A 104 9.44 36.96 -9.97
C PRO A 104 9.54 38.38 -10.50
N PRO A 105 10.03 39.33 -9.66
CA PRO A 105 10.28 40.69 -10.09
C PRO A 105 11.37 40.74 -11.20
N GLY A 106 11.26 41.69 -12.13
CA GLY A 106 12.26 41.84 -13.21
C GLY A 106 12.14 40.79 -14.34
N ILE A 107 11.01 40.15 -14.47
CA ILE A 107 10.77 39.11 -15.52
C ILE A 107 11.02 39.65 -16.94
N HIS A 108 10.63 40.88 -17.25
CA HIS A 108 10.84 41.49 -18.57
C HIS A 108 12.32 41.78 -18.86
N GLU A 109 13.08 42.21 -17.86
CA GLU A 109 14.51 42.44 -17.99
C GLU A 109 15.30 41.14 -18.17
N ALA A 110 14.92 40.10 -17.43
CA ALA A 110 15.52 38.78 -17.58
C ALA A 110 15.22 38.19 -18.98
N LEU A 111 13.99 38.31 -19.46
CA LEU A 111 13.61 37.88 -20.81
C LEU A 111 14.37 38.69 -21.89
N ALA A 112 14.55 39.98 -21.71
CA ALA A 112 15.31 40.84 -22.65
C ALA A 112 16.80 40.45 -22.72
N ARG A 113 17.37 39.90 -21.65
CA ARG A 113 18.75 39.36 -21.64
C ARG A 113 18.86 37.93 -22.19
N GLY A 114 17.72 37.25 -22.43
CA GLY A 114 17.69 35.84 -22.84
C GLY A 114 17.88 34.88 -21.68
N ASP A 115 17.71 35.33 -20.45
CA ASP A 115 17.83 34.52 -19.25
C ASP A 115 16.57 33.57 -19.13
N SER A 116 16.76 32.41 -18.50
CA SER A 116 15.63 31.55 -18.15
C SER A 116 14.81 32.16 -17.02
N VAL A 117 13.49 32.17 -17.19
CA VAL A 117 12.57 32.71 -16.17
C VAL A 117 11.70 31.55 -15.65
N ARG A 118 11.55 31.53 -14.32
CA ARG A 118 10.69 30.54 -13.63
C ARG A 118 9.51 31.26 -12.98
N VAL A 119 8.30 30.93 -13.41
CA VAL A 119 7.06 31.30 -12.71
C VAL A 119 6.63 30.08 -11.87
N GLU A 120 6.22 30.29 -10.65
CA GLU A 120 5.88 29.20 -9.73
C GLU A 120 4.40 29.22 -9.39
N LEU A 121 3.76 28.06 -9.50
CA LEU A 121 2.46 27.78 -8.90
C LEU A 121 2.69 27.07 -7.57
N ILE A 122 2.34 27.72 -6.48
CA ILE A 122 2.54 27.27 -5.10
C ILE A 122 1.19 26.77 -4.59
N TYR A 123 1.12 25.54 -4.15
CA TYR A 123 -0.11 24.88 -3.68
C TYR A 123 0.21 23.79 -2.66
N LYS A 124 -0.82 23.24 -2.00
CA LYS A 124 -0.72 22.08 -1.10
C LYS A 124 -1.53 20.93 -1.69
N ASP A 125 -0.89 19.86 -2.16
CA ASP A 125 -1.56 18.71 -2.78
C ASP A 125 -2.38 17.87 -1.76
N THR A 126 -2.09 18.04 -0.47
CA THR A 126 -2.83 17.37 0.62
C THR A 126 -4.19 18.00 0.94
N GLU A 127 -4.49 19.19 0.43
CA GLU A 127 -5.73 19.91 0.65
C GLU A 127 -6.59 19.88 -0.63
N ASN A 128 -7.81 19.36 -0.56
CA ASN A 128 -8.71 19.20 -1.72
C ASN A 128 -8.93 20.50 -2.50
N ARG A 129 -9.12 21.63 -1.80
CA ARG A 129 -9.32 22.95 -2.42
C ARG A 129 -8.07 23.44 -3.14
N SER A 130 -6.91 23.28 -2.52
CA SER A 130 -5.62 23.70 -3.06
C SER A 130 -5.22 22.85 -4.27
N SER A 131 -5.43 21.55 -4.22
CA SER A 131 -5.24 20.65 -5.37
C SER A 131 -6.21 20.98 -6.52
N ALA A 132 -7.48 21.28 -6.22
CA ALA A 132 -8.46 21.73 -7.20
C ALA A 132 -8.07 23.06 -7.85
N ALA A 133 -7.57 24.02 -7.08
CA ALA A 133 -7.06 25.30 -7.60
C ALA A 133 -5.89 25.08 -8.56
N SER A 134 -4.91 24.25 -8.18
CA SER A 134 -3.77 23.89 -9.02
C SER A 134 -4.20 23.29 -10.36
N GLN A 135 -5.13 22.33 -10.34
CA GLN A 135 -5.60 21.67 -11.56
C GLN A 135 -6.35 22.62 -12.52
N ARG A 136 -7.13 23.59 -11.97
CA ARG A 136 -7.85 24.57 -12.80
C ARG A 136 -6.95 25.60 -13.44
N VAL A 137 -5.89 25.98 -12.75
CA VAL A 137 -4.94 26.99 -13.23
C VAL A 137 -3.95 26.40 -14.25
N ASP A 138 -3.81 25.10 -14.31
CA ASP A 138 -2.90 24.39 -15.22
C ASP A 138 -2.98 24.83 -16.70
N PRO A 139 -4.16 24.97 -17.32
CA PRO A 139 -4.28 25.45 -18.69
C PRO A 139 -3.73 26.86 -18.89
N VAL A 140 -3.82 27.72 -17.86
CA VAL A 140 -3.31 29.10 -17.91
C VAL A 140 -1.78 29.14 -17.96
N LEU A 141 -1.11 28.17 -17.37
CA LEU A 141 0.35 28.04 -17.44
C LEU A 141 0.86 27.94 -18.90
N GLY A 142 0.15 27.19 -19.72
CA GLY A 142 0.42 27.11 -21.16
C GLY A 142 0.24 28.48 -21.85
N THR A 143 -0.85 29.17 -21.57
CA THR A 143 -1.16 30.49 -22.12
C THR A 143 -0.11 31.53 -21.74
N ILE A 144 0.34 31.50 -20.47
CA ILE A 144 1.41 32.39 -19.97
C ILE A 144 2.71 32.13 -20.70
N ARG A 145 3.09 30.86 -20.84
CA ARG A 145 4.30 30.48 -21.58
C ARG A 145 4.26 31.01 -23.01
N ASP A 146 3.14 30.82 -23.70
CA ASP A 146 2.98 31.20 -25.09
C ASP A 146 2.99 32.76 -25.25
N ALA A 147 2.31 33.47 -24.35
CA ALA A 147 2.29 34.94 -24.33
C ALA A 147 3.66 35.52 -24.05
N LEU A 148 4.42 34.96 -23.10
CA LEU A 148 5.78 35.38 -22.79
C LEU A 148 6.74 35.07 -23.94
N THR A 149 6.60 33.93 -24.59
CA THR A 149 7.40 33.57 -25.78
C THR A 149 7.16 34.57 -26.92
N VAL A 150 5.91 34.95 -27.18
CA VAL A 150 5.55 35.95 -28.21
C VAL A 150 6.06 37.32 -27.84
N SER A 151 5.95 37.79 -26.59
CA SER A 151 6.45 39.09 -26.13
C SER A 151 7.96 39.16 -26.25
N TRP A 152 8.66 38.11 -25.87
CA TRP A 152 10.10 37.95 -26.03
C TRP A 152 10.54 38.05 -27.52
N ALA A 153 9.89 37.27 -28.39
CA ALA A 153 10.20 37.31 -29.83
C ALA A 153 10.00 38.68 -30.45
N ARG A 154 8.98 39.44 -30.02
CA ARG A 154 8.74 40.80 -30.45
C ARG A 154 9.81 41.80 -29.98
N SER A 155 10.35 41.61 -28.76
CA SER A 155 11.34 42.52 -28.18
C SER A 155 12.72 42.41 -28.82
N LEU A 156 13.09 41.23 -29.35
CA LEU A 156 14.43 40.96 -29.89
C LEU A 156 14.53 41.04 -31.43
N GLY A 157 13.41 41.11 -32.15
CA GLY A 157 13.39 41.17 -33.62
C GLY A 157 13.82 39.87 -34.31
N ALA A 158 14.08 39.93 -35.63
CA ALA A 158 14.32 38.77 -36.48
C ALA A 158 15.62 37.98 -36.21
N ASN A 159 16.52 38.48 -35.37
CA ASN A 159 17.81 37.85 -35.00
C ASN A 159 17.81 37.31 -33.58
N ALA A 160 16.64 37.04 -33.01
CA ALA A 160 16.55 36.50 -31.65
C ALA A 160 17.28 35.16 -31.55
N PRO A 161 18.14 34.94 -30.53
CA PRO A 161 18.56 33.59 -30.16
C PRO A 161 17.34 32.75 -29.82
N GLY A 162 17.40 31.42 -29.87
CA GLY A 162 16.24 30.57 -29.58
C GLY A 162 15.50 30.97 -28.29
N PRO A 163 14.20 30.63 -28.16
CA PRO A 163 13.40 31.10 -27.04
C PRO A 163 14.06 30.74 -25.70
N PRO A 164 14.10 31.67 -24.73
CA PRO A 164 14.64 31.39 -23.42
C PRO A 164 13.85 30.23 -22.79
N ALA A 165 14.52 29.40 -22.02
CA ALA A 165 13.89 28.31 -21.32
C ALA A 165 12.89 28.89 -20.29
N PHE A 166 11.60 28.97 -20.69
CA PHE A 166 10.54 29.35 -19.78
C PHE A 166 10.16 28.12 -18.95
N GLN A 167 10.49 28.17 -17.69
CA GLN A 167 10.18 27.08 -16.76
C GLN A 167 8.96 27.44 -15.93
N VAL A 168 7.93 26.61 -16.01
CA VAL A 168 6.83 26.64 -15.06
C VAL A 168 7.18 25.69 -13.93
N GLY A 169 7.53 26.27 -12.78
CA GLY A 169 7.76 25.52 -11.55
C GLY A 169 6.43 25.24 -10.85
N ARG A 170 6.20 24.01 -10.47
CA ARG A 170 5.18 23.66 -9.47
C ARG A 170 5.87 23.48 -8.13
N ARG A 171 5.48 24.29 -7.16
CA ARG A 171 5.99 24.18 -5.79
C ARG A 171 4.88 23.70 -4.91
N ASP A 172 4.88 22.38 -4.69
CA ASP A 172 4.02 21.75 -3.71
C ASP A 172 4.60 22.03 -2.31
N LEU A 173 3.82 22.72 -1.48
CA LEU A 173 4.15 22.97 -0.08
C LEU A 173 3.81 21.79 0.83
N SER A 174 3.06 20.80 0.33
CA SER A 174 2.96 19.52 1.02
C SER A 174 4.37 18.95 1.09
N THR A 175 4.80 18.54 2.28
CA THR A 175 6.14 18.00 2.48
C THR A 175 6.39 16.94 1.43
N LYS A 176 7.37 17.18 0.54
CA LYS A 176 7.84 16.22 -0.48
C LYS A 176 8.54 15.04 0.20
N ASN A 177 7.87 14.38 1.10
CA ASN A 177 8.14 12.97 1.28
C ASN A 177 7.36 12.27 0.17
N ASP A 178 8.04 11.47 -0.62
CA ASP A 178 7.52 10.48 -1.54
C ASP A 178 6.17 9.93 -1.05
N THR A 179 5.07 10.71 -1.17
CA THR A 179 3.75 10.33 -0.61
C THR A 179 3.35 8.96 -1.12
N GLY A 180 3.66 8.70 -2.38
CA GLY A 180 3.43 7.40 -2.98
C GLY A 180 4.28 6.29 -2.36
N ARG A 181 5.57 6.54 -2.12
CA ARG A 181 6.48 5.60 -1.49
C ARG A 181 6.11 5.36 -0.02
N TYR A 182 5.65 6.40 0.66
CA TYR A 182 5.16 6.31 2.02
C TYR A 182 3.87 5.47 2.11
N ILE A 183 2.88 5.73 1.23
CA ILE A 183 1.64 4.95 1.15
C ILE A 183 1.94 3.49 0.83
N ALA A 184 2.83 3.23 -0.13
CA ALA A 184 3.25 1.88 -0.46
C ALA A 184 3.93 1.17 0.72
N ALA A 185 4.81 1.87 1.43
CA ALA A 185 5.49 1.33 2.60
C ALA A 185 4.53 1.04 3.77
N LEU A 186 3.37 1.69 3.81
CA LEU A 186 2.30 1.37 4.76
C LEU A 186 1.43 0.20 4.29
N LEU A 187 0.96 0.26 3.05
CA LEU A 187 -0.05 -0.67 2.56
C LEU A 187 0.52 -2.05 2.22
N ILE A 188 1.70 -2.13 1.61
CA ILE A 188 2.25 -3.41 1.13
C ILE A 188 2.49 -4.41 2.26
N PRO A 189 3.18 -4.06 3.37
CA PRO A 189 3.36 -4.98 4.48
C PRO A 189 2.04 -5.45 5.09
N TYR A 190 1.11 -4.52 5.27
CA TYR A 190 -0.22 -4.82 5.77
C TYR A 190 -0.97 -5.80 4.87
N LEU A 191 -1.00 -5.54 3.56
CA LEU A 191 -1.68 -6.39 2.59
C LEU A 191 -1.05 -7.78 2.48
N LEU A 192 0.27 -7.88 2.59
CA LEU A 192 0.96 -9.19 2.60
C LEU A 192 0.59 -10.03 3.83
N ILE A 193 0.55 -9.43 5.01
CA ILE A 193 0.08 -10.11 6.23
C ILE A 193 -1.38 -10.53 6.09
N PHE A 194 -2.21 -9.66 5.55
CA PHE A 194 -3.61 -9.95 5.24
C PHE A 194 -3.74 -11.16 4.30
N MET A 195 -2.94 -11.24 3.22
CA MET A 195 -2.95 -12.35 2.27
C MET A 195 -2.48 -13.66 2.88
N VAL A 196 -1.42 -13.62 3.69
CA VAL A 196 -0.94 -14.79 4.45
C VAL A 196 -2.05 -15.32 5.37
N ALA A 197 -2.69 -14.43 6.11
CA ALA A 197 -3.75 -14.81 7.04
C ALA A 197 -5.00 -15.35 6.30
N ALA A 198 -5.42 -14.72 5.21
CA ALA A 198 -6.56 -15.15 4.39
C ALA A 198 -6.31 -16.50 3.71
N GLY A 199 -5.13 -16.70 3.11
CA GLY A 199 -4.76 -17.95 2.44
C GLY A 199 -4.63 -19.12 3.41
N SER A 200 -4.17 -18.87 4.63
CA SER A 200 -4.00 -19.92 5.65
C SER A 200 -5.31 -20.32 6.35
N MET A 201 -6.25 -19.39 6.49
CA MET A 201 -7.46 -19.56 7.32
C MET A 201 -8.32 -20.77 6.87
N GLN A 202 -8.73 -20.77 5.59
CA GLN A 202 -9.62 -21.82 5.08
C GLN A 202 -8.96 -23.19 5.12
N THR A 203 -7.71 -23.27 4.64
CA THR A 203 -6.92 -24.52 4.65
C THR A 203 -6.72 -25.06 6.07
N ALA A 204 -6.49 -24.21 7.06
CA ALA A 204 -6.33 -24.64 8.44
C ALA A 204 -7.62 -25.21 9.03
N VAL A 205 -8.76 -24.57 8.78
CA VAL A 205 -10.07 -25.04 9.24
C VAL A 205 -10.42 -26.38 8.61
N ASP A 206 -10.24 -26.52 7.30
CA ASP A 206 -10.53 -27.78 6.59
C ASP A 206 -9.62 -28.91 7.04
N ALA A 207 -8.31 -28.64 7.21
CA ALA A 207 -7.33 -29.62 7.63
C ALA A 207 -7.47 -30.07 9.09
N THR A 208 -8.20 -29.36 9.94
CA THR A 208 -8.38 -29.69 11.36
C THR A 208 -9.83 -30.01 11.70
N THR A 209 -10.68 -29.00 11.74
CA THR A 209 -12.08 -29.12 12.11
C THR A 209 -12.88 -29.91 11.07
N GLY A 210 -12.50 -29.78 9.77
CA GLY A 210 -13.13 -30.52 8.69
C GLY A 210 -12.98 -32.04 8.82
N GLU A 211 -11.83 -32.51 9.29
CA GLU A 211 -11.64 -33.96 9.55
C GLU A 211 -12.43 -34.45 10.75
N LYS A 212 -12.63 -33.63 11.78
CA LYS A 212 -13.48 -33.97 12.92
C LYS A 212 -14.93 -34.15 12.48
N GLU A 213 -15.46 -33.21 11.72
CA GLU A 213 -16.87 -33.23 11.28
C GLU A 213 -17.15 -34.35 10.29
N ARG A 214 -16.16 -34.69 9.44
CA ARG A 214 -16.27 -35.83 8.50
C ARG A 214 -15.97 -37.20 9.13
N SER A 215 -15.66 -37.25 10.43
CA SER A 215 -15.26 -38.48 11.18
C SER A 215 -14.04 -39.20 10.59
N THR A 216 -13.21 -38.48 9.82
CA THR A 216 -11.98 -39.02 9.21
C THR A 216 -10.76 -38.90 10.13
N LEU A 217 -10.88 -38.15 11.23
CA LEU A 217 -9.82 -37.99 12.20
C LEU A 217 -9.41 -39.32 12.85
N GLU A 218 -10.36 -40.18 13.20
CA GLU A 218 -10.08 -41.47 13.80
C GLU A 218 -9.26 -42.37 12.86
N THR A 219 -9.61 -42.37 11.58
CA THR A 219 -8.88 -43.12 10.55
C THR A 219 -7.45 -42.59 10.42
N LEU A 220 -7.27 -41.27 10.48
CA LEU A 220 -5.95 -40.64 10.42
C LEU A 220 -5.09 -40.99 11.66
N LEU A 221 -5.73 -41.02 12.83
CA LEU A 221 -5.08 -41.38 14.10
C LEU A 221 -4.71 -42.89 14.18
N ALA A 222 -5.37 -43.75 13.43
CA ALA A 222 -5.03 -45.17 13.32
C ALA A 222 -3.84 -45.45 12.40
N THR A 223 -3.34 -44.42 11.66
CA THR A 223 -2.17 -44.57 10.81
C THR A 223 -0.88 -44.70 11.63
N ALA A 224 0.18 -45.20 11.01
CA ALA A 224 1.51 -45.33 11.65
C ALA A 224 2.25 -44.00 11.86
N ALA A 225 1.62 -42.85 11.59
CA ALA A 225 2.22 -41.54 11.79
C ALA A 225 2.09 -41.09 13.24
N THR A 226 3.13 -40.49 13.78
CA THR A 226 3.08 -39.87 15.11
C THR A 226 2.24 -38.58 15.11
N ARG A 227 1.73 -38.18 16.26
CA ARG A 227 0.96 -36.93 16.40
C ARG A 227 1.74 -35.71 15.89
N ALA A 228 3.04 -35.66 16.18
CA ALA A 228 3.92 -34.59 15.69
C ALA A 228 4.03 -34.60 14.16
N GLU A 229 4.15 -35.77 13.52
CA GLU A 229 4.20 -35.89 12.07
C GLU A 229 2.90 -35.44 11.41
N LEU A 230 1.75 -35.71 12.02
CA LEU A 230 0.44 -35.28 11.55
C LEU A 230 0.32 -33.74 11.61
N VAL A 231 0.63 -33.13 12.76
CA VAL A 231 0.58 -31.68 12.95
C VAL A 231 1.53 -30.96 12.02
N MET A 232 2.76 -31.47 11.90
CA MET A 232 3.76 -30.89 11.00
C MET A 232 3.31 -30.95 9.52
N GLY A 233 2.75 -32.06 9.08
CA GLY A 233 2.23 -32.20 7.72
C GLY A 233 1.08 -31.23 7.44
N LYS A 234 0.13 -31.07 8.37
CA LYS A 234 -0.97 -30.10 8.29
C LYS A 234 -0.45 -28.66 8.29
N THR A 235 0.44 -28.33 9.21
CA THR A 235 1.02 -26.98 9.27
C THR A 235 1.79 -26.64 8.00
N MET A 236 2.51 -27.57 7.41
CA MET A 236 3.19 -27.37 6.11
C MET A 236 2.19 -27.09 4.98
N ALA A 237 1.05 -27.75 4.94
CA ALA A 237 0.01 -27.50 3.93
C ALA A 237 -0.60 -26.10 4.10
N VAL A 238 -0.94 -25.73 5.33
CA VAL A 238 -1.44 -24.39 5.67
C VAL A 238 -0.41 -23.32 5.35
N LEU A 239 0.87 -23.55 5.66
CA LEU A 239 1.98 -22.65 5.30
C LEU A 239 2.11 -22.49 3.79
N THR A 240 1.99 -23.58 3.03
CA THR A 240 2.04 -23.52 1.56
C THR A 240 0.89 -22.67 1.02
N ALA A 241 -0.32 -22.85 1.52
CA ALA A 241 -1.47 -22.02 1.15
C ALA A 241 -1.26 -20.55 1.50
N ALA A 242 -0.74 -20.26 2.69
CA ALA A 242 -0.40 -18.91 3.15
C ALA A 242 0.61 -18.21 2.22
N LEU A 243 1.71 -18.89 1.90
CA LEU A 243 2.77 -18.36 1.03
C LEU A 243 2.30 -18.23 -0.42
N THR A 244 1.50 -19.18 -0.91
CA THR A 244 0.90 -19.10 -2.24
C THR A 244 -0.03 -17.89 -2.33
N GLY A 245 -0.87 -17.65 -1.32
CA GLY A 245 -1.72 -16.47 -1.24
C GLY A 245 -0.91 -15.16 -1.27
N ALA A 246 0.20 -15.09 -0.53
CA ALA A 246 1.09 -13.94 -0.55
C ALA A 246 1.74 -13.72 -1.92
N VAL A 247 2.24 -14.78 -2.57
CA VAL A 247 2.83 -14.71 -3.92
C VAL A 247 1.78 -14.27 -4.94
N THR A 248 0.58 -14.83 -4.88
CA THR A 248 -0.53 -14.46 -5.76
C THR A 248 -0.94 -12.99 -5.55
N GLY A 249 -0.94 -12.53 -4.29
CA GLY A 249 -1.17 -11.13 -3.96
C GLY A 249 -0.11 -10.20 -4.56
N ILE A 250 1.18 -10.52 -4.39
CA ILE A 250 2.27 -9.74 -5.01
C ILE A 250 2.14 -9.72 -6.53
N THR A 251 1.81 -10.85 -7.15
CA THR A 251 1.60 -10.94 -8.60
C THR A 251 0.41 -10.07 -9.04
N GLY A 252 -0.69 -10.10 -8.29
CA GLY A 252 -1.86 -9.25 -8.53
C GLY A 252 -1.53 -7.75 -8.41
N LEU A 253 -0.73 -7.38 -7.41
CA LEU A 253 -0.22 -6.02 -7.24
C LEU A 253 0.62 -5.60 -8.45
N TRP A 254 1.60 -6.41 -8.83
CA TRP A 254 2.44 -6.13 -10.00
C TRP A 254 1.63 -6.01 -11.29
N PHE A 255 0.71 -6.95 -11.53
CA PHE A 255 -0.19 -6.90 -12.69
C PHE A 255 -1.02 -5.61 -12.71
N THR A 256 -1.53 -5.21 -11.55
CA THR A 256 -2.33 -3.99 -11.39
C THR A 256 -1.54 -2.76 -11.83
N PHE A 257 -0.31 -2.62 -11.36
CA PHE A 257 0.54 -1.49 -11.74
C PHE A 257 1.06 -1.58 -13.18
N ALA A 258 1.46 -2.77 -13.64
CA ALA A 258 2.00 -2.94 -14.98
C ALA A 258 0.96 -2.74 -16.10
N VAL A 259 -0.29 -3.14 -15.86
CA VAL A 259 -1.32 -3.16 -16.90
C VAL A 259 -2.34 -2.03 -16.71
N ILE A 260 -2.91 -1.90 -15.51
CA ILE A 260 -4.04 -1.01 -15.27
C ILE A 260 -3.56 0.45 -15.13
N ALA A 261 -2.45 0.68 -14.43
CA ALA A 261 -1.93 2.03 -14.26
C ALA A 261 -1.49 2.66 -15.59
N ASN A 262 -0.94 1.86 -16.51
CA ASN A 262 -0.57 2.34 -17.85
C ASN A 262 -1.78 2.51 -18.78
N ALA A 263 -2.91 1.87 -18.51
CA ALA A 263 -4.11 1.97 -19.31
C ALA A 263 -4.98 3.20 -18.98
N VAL A 264 -4.72 3.87 -17.85
CA VAL A 264 -5.50 5.02 -17.38
C VAL A 264 -4.64 6.28 -17.39
N PRO A 265 -4.74 7.14 -18.43
CA PRO A 265 -3.88 8.32 -18.61
C PRO A 265 -3.91 9.32 -17.44
N SER A 266 -5.04 9.39 -16.72
CA SER A 266 -5.18 10.25 -15.54
C SER A 266 -4.31 9.79 -14.34
N MET A 267 -3.81 8.56 -14.35
CA MET A 267 -2.92 8.01 -13.33
C MET A 267 -1.43 8.15 -13.68
N GLU A 268 -1.07 8.46 -14.93
CA GLU A 268 0.32 8.47 -15.41
C GLU A 268 1.21 9.50 -14.69
N SER A 269 0.66 10.62 -14.25
CA SER A 269 1.39 11.64 -13.51
C SER A 269 1.42 11.44 -11.99
N ARG A 270 0.58 10.55 -11.46
CA ARG A 270 0.42 10.25 -10.02
C ARG A 270 0.76 8.80 -9.68
N THR A 271 1.08 7.98 -10.70
CA THR A 271 1.40 6.58 -10.47
C THR A 271 2.57 6.50 -9.51
N LEU A 272 2.30 5.94 -8.38
CA LEU A 272 3.26 5.40 -7.44
C LEU A 272 4.33 4.68 -8.27
N GLN A 273 5.48 5.31 -8.51
CA GLN A 273 6.64 4.61 -9.04
C GLN A 273 7.08 3.59 -7.99
N LEU A 274 6.27 2.56 -7.83
CA LEU A 274 6.54 1.40 -7.00
C LEU A 274 7.59 0.53 -7.69
N SER A 275 8.77 1.06 -7.89
CA SER A 275 9.90 0.23 -8.25
C SER A 275 10.41 -0.47 -6.99
N ILE A 276 9.73 -1.55 -6.61
CA ILE A 276 10.29 -2.46 -5.63
C ILE A 276 11.36 -3.26 -6.36
N GLY A 277 12.61 -2.95 -6.11
CA GLY A 277 13.72 -3.72 -6.66
C GLY A 277 13.64 -5.21 -6.22
N PRO A 278 14.15 -6.14 -7.01
CA PRO A 278 14.12 -7.57 -6.69
C PRO A 278 14.84 -7.90 -5.36
N ASP A 279 15.81 -7.09 -4.96
CA ASP A 279 16.49 -7.15 -3.67
C ASP A 279 15.53 -6.92 -2.51
N LYS A 280 14.72 -5.88 -2.56
CA LYS A 280 13.72 -5.56 -1.53
C LYS A 280 12.60 -6.61 -1.51
N ALA A 281 12.14 -7.06 -2.68
CA ALA A 281 11.13 -8.11 -2.78
C ALA A 281 11.61 -9.41 -2.12
N PHE A 282 12.86 -9.78 -2.32
CA PHE A 282 13.49 -10.95 -1.67
C PHE A 282 13.48 -10.81 -0.14
N TRP A 283 13.95 -9.68 0.39
CA TRP A 283 13.97 -9.45 1.84
C TRP A 283 12.57 -9.39 2.46
N ILE A 284 11.60 -8.79 1.78
CA ILE A 284 10.20 -8.78 2.20
C ILE A 284 9.65 -10.21 2.30
N PHE A 285 9.89 -11.03 1.28
CA PHE A 285 9.46 -12.43 1.30
C PHE A 285 10.14 -13.24 2.40
N LEU A 286 11.45 -13.06 2.58
CA LEU A 286 12.23 -13.76 3.61
C LEU A 286 11.73 -13.42 5.02
N THR A 287 11.45 -12.15 5.30
CA THR A 287 10.95 -11.69 6.61
C THR A 287 9.49 -12.10 6.85
N LEU A 288 8.73 -12.41 5.80
CA LEU A 288 7.36 -12.90 5.89
C LEU A 288 7.28 -14.37 6.34
N LEU A 289 8.31 -15.19 6.06
CA LEU A 289 8.33 -16.62 6.35
C LEU A 289 8.06 -16.94 7.84
N PRO A 290 8.75 -16.35 8.83
CA PRO A 290 8.47 -16.62 10.24
C PRO A 290 7.03 -16.31 10.63
N THR A 291 6.47 -15.23 10.09
CA THR A 291 5.07 -14.83 10.35
C THR A 291 4.08 -15.81 9.73
N ALA A 292 4.35 -16.28 8.52
CA ALA A 292 3.51 -17.29 7.87
C ALA A 292 3.53 -18.62 8.65
N ILE A 293 4.70 -19.05 9.16
CA ILE A 293 4.82 -20.24 10.01
C ILE A 293 4.06 -20.02 11.33
N PHE A 294 4.22 -18.86 11.95
CA PHE A 294 3.52 -18.50 13.20
C PHE A 294 2.01 -18.56 13.03
N LEU A 295 1.45 -17.87 12.02
CA LEU A 295 0.00 -17.86 11.76
C LEU A 295 -0.53 -19.25 11.41
N SER A 296 0.21 -20.02 10.60
CA SER A 296 -0.18 -21.39 10.26
C SER A 296 -0.24 -22.27 11.51
N ALA A 297 0.74 -22.17 12.39
CA ALA A 297 0.77 -22.94 13.64
C ALA A 297 -0.35 -22.53 14.60
N VAL A 298 -0.63 -21.23 14.73
CA VAL A 298 -1.74 -20.69 15.55
C VAL A 298 -3.08 -21.22 15.03
N LEU A 299 -3.32 -21.15 13.73
CA LEU A 299 -4.58 -21.57 13.13
C LEU A 299 -4.80 -23.09 13.26
N VAL A 300 -3.75 -23.89 13.06
CA VAL A 300 -3.82 -25.35 13.28
C VAL A 300 -4.09 -25.66 14.76
N ALA A 301 -3.39 -24.99 15.69
CA ALA A 301 -3.61 -25.17 17.11
C ALA A 301 -5.06 -24.85 17.54
N ILE A 302 -5.59 -23.73 17.05
CA ILE A 302 -6.97 -23.30 17.36
C ILE A 302 -8.00 -24.22 16.70
N GLY A 303 -7.76 -24.66 15.46
CA GLY A 303 -8.64 -25.62 14.79
C GLY A 303 -8.76 -26.96 15.53
N CYS A 304 -7.74 -27.37 16.30
CA CYS A 304 -7.82 -28.53 17.18
C CYS A 304 -8.86 -28.38 18.29
N PHE A 305 -9.11 -27.16 18.77
CA PHE A 305 -10.10 -26.90 19.82
C PHE A 305 -11.54 -26.88 19.35
N ALA A 306 -11.77 -26.53 18.08
CA ALA A 306 -13.09 -26.38 17.54
C ALA A 306 -13.80 -27.74 17.42
N ARG A 307 -15.13 -27.75 17.67
CA ARG A 307 -15.98 -28.93 17.61
C ARG A 307 -16.65 -29.12 16.24
N SER A 308 -16.88 -28.01 15.54
CA SER A 308 -17.54 -28.00 14.23
C SER A 308 -16.84 -27.04 13.27
N MET A 309 -17.08 -27.20 11.98
CA MET A 309 -16.56 -26.27 10.93
C MET A 309 -16.96 -24.83 11.21
N ARG A 310 -18.18 -24.58 11.69
CA ARG A 310 -18.67 -23.23 12.03
C ARG A 310 -17.87 -22.62 13.17
N GLU A 311 -17.62 -23.40 14.22
CA GLU A 311 -16.81 -22.96 15.36
C GLU A 311 -15.36 -22.73 14.93
N GLY A 312 -14.78 -23.61 14.13
CA GLY A 312 -13.44 -23.48 13.57
C GLY A 312 -13.28 -22.22 12.73
N GLN A 313 -14.25 -21.93 11.87
CA GLN A 313 -14.25 -20.67 11.08
C GLN A 313 -14.36 -19.44 11.97
N THR A 314 -15.18 -19.48 13.03
CA THR A 314 -15.32 -18.37 13.97
C THR A 314 -13.99 -18.06 14.67
N TYR A 315 -13.32 -19.10 15.20
CA TYR A 315 -12.04 -18.94 15.88
C TYR A 315 -10.94 -18.50 14.92
N ALA A 316 -10.88 -19.06 13.72
CA ALA A 316 -9.95 -18.66 12.69
C ALA A 316 -10.17 -17.20 12.27
N THR A 317 -11.44 -16.73 12.22
CA THR A 317 -11.77 -15.33 11.96
C THR A 317 -11.22 -14.40 13.05
N TYR A 318 -11.27 -14.80 14.33
CA TYR A 318 -10.68 -13.97 15.39
C TYR A 318 -9.17 -13.85 15.24
N VAL A 319 -8.46 -14.94 14.89
CA VAL A 319 -7.02 -14.90 14.61
C VAL A 319 -6.72 -14.01 13.40
N TYR A 320 -7.50 -14.16 12.34
CA TYR A 320 -7.40 -13.33 11.15
C TYR A 320 -7.59 -11.84 11.47
N MET A 321 -8.64 -11.49 12.21
CA MET A 321 -8.90 -10.11 12.63
C MET A 321 -7.76 -9.57 13.51
N ALA A 322 -7.25 -10.37 14.44
CA ALA A 322 -6.11 -9.97 15.27
C ALA A 322 -4.86 -9.70 14.40
N ALA A 323 -4.57 -10.56 13.41
CA ALA A 323 -3.45 -10.36 12.50
C ALA A 323 -3.62 -9.07 11.67
N VAL A 324 -4.83 -8.79 11.19
CA VAL A 324 -5.19 -7.57 10.45
C VAL A 324 -4.99 -6.33 11.32
N PHE A 325 -5.51 -6.31 12.55
CA PHE A 325 -5.36 -5.18 13.46
C PHE A 325 -3.90 -4.95 13.88
N LEU A 326 -3.14 -6.01 14.11
CA LEU A 326 -1.71 -5.90 14.41
C LEU A 326 -0.94 -5.34 13.20
N GLY A 327 -1.27 -5.76 11.99
CA GLY A 327 -0.71 -5.20 10.77
C GLY A 327 -1.00 -3.70 10.62
N LEU A 328 -2.23 -3.26 10.92
CA LEU A 328 -2.62 -1.84 10.94
C LEU A 328 -1.86 -1.04 11.99
N GLY A 329 -1.42 -1.66 13.07
CA GLY A 329 -0.60 -1.00 14.10
C GLY A 329 0.75 -0.47 13.60
N SER A 330 1.18 -0.86 12.38
CA SER A 330 2.36 -0.29 11.72
C SER A 330 2.12 1.12 11.15
N PHE A 331 0.87 1.60 11.09
CA PHE A 331 0.52 2.91 10.56
C PHE A 331 0.86 4.03 11.56
N GLY A 332 1.13 5.22 11.04
CA GLY A 332 1.17 6.46 11.82
C GLY A 332 2.48 6.82 12.52
N GLN A 333 3.55 6.00 12.50
CA GLN A 333 4.83 6.36 13.11
C GLN A 333 6.01 6.23 12.15
N GLN A 334 6.76 7.31 11.98
CA GLN A 334 7.98 7.32 11.14
C GLN A 334 9.13 6.55 11.81
N THR A 335 9.25 6.62 13.13
CA THR A 335 10.26 5.92 13.94
C THR A 335 9.58 5.10 15.04
N PRO A 336 9.28 3.81 14.80
CA PRO A 336 8.63 2.99 15.81
C PRO A 336 9.59 2.69 16.96
N PRO A 337 9.14 2.77 18.24
CA PRO A 337 9.97 2.40 19.38
C PRO A 337 10.26 0.90 19.37
N MET A 338 11.43 0.51 19.90
CA MET A 338 11.91 -0.89 19.98
C MET A 338 10.90 -1.84 20.63
N SER A 339 10.10 -1.35 21.59
CA SER A 339 9.07 -2.15 22.26
C SER A 339 8.04 -2.77 21.33
N ARG A 340 7.76 -2.17 20.18
CA ARG A 340 6.81 -2.70 19.18
C ARG A 340 7.36 -3.89 18.40
N PHE A 341 8.69 -4.01 18.32
CA PHE A 341 9.34 -5.15 17.67
C PHE A 341 9.25 -6.45 18.49
N PHE A 342 8.76 -6.38 19.72
CA PHE A 342 8.49 -7.58 20.55
C PHE A 342 7.11 -8.19 20.29
N ILE A 343 6.26 -7.57 19.47
CA ILE A 343 4.92 -8.08 19.15
C ILE A 343 4.97 -8.80 17.80
N PRO A 344 4.78 -10.13 17.75
CA PRO A 344 4.71 -10.89 16.49
C PRO A 344 3.66 -10.29 15.53
N ILE A 345 3.87 -10.43 14.24
CA ILE A 345 3.06 -9.85 13.16
C ILE A 345 3.32 -8.35 13.01
N LEU A 346 3.14 -7.54 14.06
CA LEU A 346 3.42 -6.11 14.03
C LEU A 346 4.89 -5.83 13.70
N ASN A 347 5.81 -6.57 14.32
CA ASN A 347 7.24 -6.44 14.07
C ASN A 347 7.61 -6.73 12.61
N THR A 348 6.96 -7.71 11.99
CA THR A 348 7.15 -8.03 10.57
C THR A 348 6.66 -6.89 9.68
N ALA A 349 5.48 -6.33 9.97
CA ALA A 349 4.96 -5.17 9.23
C ALA A 349 5.90 -3.96 9.32
N LEU A 350 6.41 -3.67 10.53
CA LEU A 350 7.35 -2.58 10.77
C LEU A 350 8.68 -2.80 10.04
N LEU A 351 9.23 -4.02 10.11
CA LEU A 351 10.48 -4.36 9.42
C LEU A 351 10.34 -4.26 7.90
N GLN A 352 9.26 -4.77 7.33
CA GLN A 352 8.99 -4.66 5.89
C GLN A 352 8.84 -3.20 5.44
N ARG A 353 8.23 -2.36 6.27
CA ARG A 353 8.17 -0.92 6.03
C ARG A 353 9.56 -0.29 6.02
N GLU A 354 10.43 -0.62 6.98
CA GLU A 354 11.82 -0.15 6.99
C GLU A 354 12.59 -0.61 5.74
N ILE A 355 12.37 -1.85 5.25
CA ILE A 355 12.96 -2.36 4.00
C ILE A 355 12.51 -1.50 2.81
N LEU A 356 11.23 -1.18 2.73
CA LEU A 356 10.68 -0.38 1.63
C LEU A 356 11.20 1.06 1.66
N THR A 357 11.29 1.66 2.84
CA THR A 357 11.80 3.03 3.02
C THR A 357 13.32 3.13 2.96
N GLY A 358 14.03 2.00 3.12
CA GLY A 358 15.50 1.97 3.15
C GLY A 358 16.10 2.40 4.48
N THR A 359 15.34 2.34 5.59
CA THR A 359 15.73 2.77 6.94
C THR A 359 16.00 1.60 7.90
N VAL A 360 16.32 0.43 7.38
CA VAL A 360 16.48 -0.81 8.15
C VAL A 360 17.57 -0.68 9.22
N GLN A 361 17.19 -0.96 10.45
CA GLN A 361 18.14 -1.12 11.56
C GLN A 361 18.38 -2.62 11.83
N THR A 362 19.65 -3.02 11.93
CA THR A 362 20.01 -4.44 12.16
C THR A 362 19.37 -5.00 13.44
N ILE A 363 19.26 -4.19 14.48
CA ILE A 363 18.65 -4.61 15.76
C ILE A 363 17.15 -4.90 15.60
N HIS A 364 16.43 -4.11 14.78
CA HIS A 364 15.03 -4.34 14.46
C HIS A 364 14.83 -5.63 13.66
N ALA A 365 15.70 -5.88 12.68
CA ALA A 365 15.67 -7.12 11.90
C ALA A 365 15.89 -8.36 12.75
N ILE A 366 16.90 -8.34 13.63
CA ILE A 366 17.18 -9.45 14.56
C ILE A 366 16.02 -9.68 15.50
N ALA A 367 15.46 -8.61 16.09
CA ALA A 367 14.33 -8.71 16.99
C ALA A 367 13.08 -9.25 16.29
N ALA A 368 12.72 -8.71 15.14
CA ALA A 368 11.53 -9.13 14.41
C ALA A 368 11.60 -10.60 13.98
N VAL A 369 12.68 -11.00 13.34
CA VAL A 369 12.87 -12.39 12.88
C VAL A 369 13.01 -13.33 14.06
N GLY A 370 13.82 -12.99 15.08
CA GLY A 370 14.09 -13.86 16.22
C GLY A 370 12.85 -14.10 17.07
N ILE A 371 12.11 -13.03 17.41
CA ILE A 371 10.91 -13.13 18.25
C ILE A 371 9.79 -13.88 17.51
N THR A 372 9.56 -13.56 16.24
CA THR A 372 8.51 -14.24 15.47
C THR A 372 8.84 -15.70 15.23
N THR A 373 10.12 -16.04 14.97
CA THR A 373 10.56 -17.44 14.87
C THR A 373 10.41 -18.18 16.19
N GLY A 374 10.77 -17.56 17.30
CA GLY A 374 10.56 -18.13 18.64
C GLY A 374 9.08 -18.36 18.96
N ALA A 375 8.23 -17.40 18.63
CA ALA A 375 6.77 -17.52 18.77
C ALA A 375 6.20 -18.62 17.86
N ALA A 376 6.68 -18.74 16.62
CA ALA A 376 6.29 -19.81 15.71
C ALA A 376 6.66 -21.19 16.25
N ALA A 377 7.89 -21.36 16.75
CA ALA A 377 8.35 -22.60 17.36
C ALA A 377 7.51 -22.97 18.61
N LEU A 378 7.21 -21.99 19.46
CA LEU A 378 6.36 -22.19 20.63
C LEU A 378 4.95 -22.64 20.21
N MET A 379 4.35 -22.01 19.21
CA MET A 379 3.01 -22.34 18.74
C MET A 379 2.96 -23.72 18.06
N LEU A 380 4.03 -24.14 17.36
CA LEU A 380 4.15 -25.51 16.85
C LEU A 380 4.17 -26.54 17.97
N VAL A 381 4.92 -26.29 19.04
CA VAL A 381 4.95 -27.18 20.21
C VAL A 381 3.57 -27.25 20.88
N ILE A 382 2.90 -26.13 21.02
CA ILE A 382 1.54 -26.07 21.57
C ILE A 382 0.58 -26.86 20.66
N ALA A 383 0.62 -26.67 19.36
CA ALA A 383 -0.22 -27.39 18.39
C ALA A 383 -0.03 -28.92 18.51
N VAL A 384 1.22 -29.40 18.62
CA VAL A 384 1.52 -30.83 18.80
C VAL A 384 0.97 -31.33 20.13
N ARG A 385 1.13 -30.59 21.23
CA ARG A 385 0.59 -30.97 22.53
C ARG A 385 -0.93 -31.06 22.56
N LEU A 386 -1.60 -30.09 21.92
CA LEU A 386 -3.06 -30.07 21.81
C LEU A 386 -3.57 -31.23 20.99
N PHE A 387 -2.91 -31.54 19.88
CA PHE A 387 -3.25 -32.69 19.03
C PHE A 387 -2.92 -34.04 19.68
N SER A 388 -2.07 -34.04 20.72
CA SER A 388 -1.76 -35.24 21.51
C SER A 388 -2.75 -35.47 22.66
N ASN A 389 -3.55 -34.46 23.01
CA ASN A 389 -4.49 -34.55 24.12
C ASN A 389 -5.87 -35.05 23.63
N GLU A 390 -6.23 -36.30 23.99
CA GLU A 390 -7.47 -36.95 23.60
C GLU A 390 -8.72 -36.19 24.07
N SER A 391 -8.67 -35.54 25.23
CA SER A 391 -9.80 -34.73 25.73
C SER A 391 -10.10 -33.50 24.89
N VAL A 392 -9.11 -33.02 24.10
CA VAL A 392 -9.28 -31.90 23.15
C VAL A 392 -9.74 -32.42 21.78
N LEU A 393 -9.18 -33.53 21.35
CA LEU A 393 -9.50 -34.10 20.04
C LEU A 393 -10.94 -34.64 19.95
N PHE A 394 -11.40 -35.37 21.00
CA PHE A 394 -12.71 -36.00 21.07
C PHE A 394 -13.73 -35.17 21.86
N ARG A 395 -13.50 -33.88 21.99
CA ARG A 395 -14.45 -32.96 22.62
C ARG A 395 -15.69 -32.83 21.73
N THR A 396 -16.78 -33.45 22.17
CA THR A 396 -18.11 -33.37 21.55
C THR A 396 -18.86 -32.11 21.97
#